data_6f390e3b448dc28cb614dc51268a7fcf
#
_entry.id   6f390e3b448dc28cb614dc51268a7fcf
#
_cell.length_a   1.000
_cell.length_b   1.000
_cell.length_c   1.000
_cell.angle_alpha   90.00
_cell.angle_beta   90.00
_cell.angle_gamma   90.00
#
_symmetry.space_group_name_H-M   'P 1'
#
loop_
_entity.id
_entity.type
_entity.pdbx_description
1 polymer ?
#
loop_
_entity_poly.entity_id
_entity_poly.type
_entity_poly.pdbx_seq_one_letter_code
_entity_poly.pdbx_strand_id
1 'polypeptide(L)'
;MESHYAVGGAAHGFARKTARGEFKFDTGPSFFAGLTKPNALNPLASVFRLLGEELETVSYDPLGTFHIEPDAPGLRRHADLAKLVSEVKRFSPRGAEELERAVPKIRTMYASLSGLPTTALRADWKVALMILSRYMKAMAGLGPYSGVLPQPTVKLLDFLDIKDPWMRYLADLECFLLSGVDASGTVSAEFAAVFGASDSLGVSEFPRGGAEEIAKALQRGLEKYGGEVRLKTHVDEIIVENGTAVGVKLANGKGEVRAPIVLSNASVWDTYGTLLPKGAAPATETREAMETPYSESFMHLHLGIEGEGLDFTHTGGHHVVVLDKSKPISQPGNVCMISIASVWEPDMAPAGCHCVHAYTMEPFEGWEELKANDKQAYEKRKKEASDKLYVALERVIPDVRDRVLLELVASPATHKSWLCRHKGTYGAAIRAPAMFPGPTVAGIKNLYRVGDSVAPGVGVPAAAGSGVICANTLASLDDHFACQDRMDALNAR
;
A
#
# COMPACT_ATOMS: atom_id res chain seq x y z
N MET A 1 -11.73 17.60 0.54
CA MET A 1 -10.75 18.53 1.15
C MET A 1 -9.44 17.79 1.25
N GLU A 2 -8.35 18.40 0.76
CA GLU A 2 -7.01 17.85 0.78
C GLU A 2 -6.02 18.91 1.28
N SER A 3 -5.25 18.58 2.29
CA SER A 3 -4.27 19.52 2.88
C SER A 3 -3.08 19.78 1.96
N HIS A 4 -2.72 18.79 1.16
CA HIS A 4 -1.58 18.81 0.27
C HIS A 4 -1.83 19.67 -0.99
N TYR A 5 -0.78 19.95 -1.75
CA TYR A 5 -0.87 20.68 -3.03
C TYR A 5 -1.26 19.76 -4.21
N ALA A 6 -1.25 18.45 -4.01
CA ALA A 6 -1.61 17.44 -4.99
C ALA A 6 -2.53 16.38 -4.37
N VAL A 7 -3.32 15.70 -5.18
CA VAL A 7 -4.10 14.52 -4.79
C VAL A 7 -3.19 13.30 -4.60
N GLY A 8 -3.67 12.30 -3.85
CA GLY A 8 -3.02 10.99 -3.77
C GLY A 8 -2.30 10.69 -2.44
N GLY A 9 -2.12 11.68 -1.57
CA GLY A 9 -1.42 11.46 -0.30
C GLY A 9 -0.02 10.90 -0.54
N ALA A 10 0.30 9.70 -0.01
CA ALA A 10 1.58 9.04 -0.24
C ALA A 10 1.80 8.56 -1.69
N ALA A 11 0.75 8.50 -2.51
CA ALA A 11 0.81 8.10 -3.91
C ALA A 11 0.90 9.28 -4.89
N HIS A 12 1.40 10.44 -4.46
CA HIS A 12 1.68 11.55 -5.37
C HIS A 12 3.11 11.52 -5.90
N GLY A 13 3.38 12.33 -6.92
CA GLY A 13 4.71 12.56 -7.47
C GLY A 13 5.22 13.96 -7.24
N PHE A 14 6.52 14.16 -7.39
CA PHE A 14 7.13 15.49 -7.41
C PHE A 14 8.32 15.53 -8.37
N ALA A 15 8.69 16.75 -8.81
CA ALA A 15 9.81 16.95 -9.72
C ALA A 15 10.87 17.90 -9.15
N ARG A 16 12.11 17.72 -9.58
CA ARG A 16 13.24 18.62 -9.27
C ARG A 16 14.10 18.89 -10.50
N LYS A 17 14.37 20.15 -10.75
CA LYS A 17 15.24 20.58 -11.85
C LYS A 17 16.69 20.63 -11.42
N THR A 18 17.58 20.17 -12.27
CA THR A 18 19.02 20.23 -12.14
C THR A 18 19.63 20.79 -13.44
N ALA A 19 20.94 20.98 -13.48
CA ALA A 19 21.65 21.37 -14.71
C ALA A 19 21.53 20.32 -15.83
N ARG A 20 21.29 19.04 -15.49
CA ARG A 20 21.10 17.93 -16.45
C ARG A 20 19.67 17.83 -16.98
N GLY A 21 18.70 18.45 -16.32
CA GLY A 21 17.27 18.38 -16.66
C GLY A 21 16.40 18.13 -15.43
N GLU A 22 15.18 17.68 -15.66
CA GLU A 22 14.21 17.45 -14.61
C GLU A 22 14.13 15.97 -14.22
N PHE A 23 14.27 15.70 -12.93
CA PHE A 23 14.01 14.38 -12.32
C PHE A 23 12.63 14.37 -11.68
N LYS A 24 11.86 13.32 -11.94
CA LYS A 24 10.52 13.07 -11.37
C LYS A 24 10.58 11.86 -10.45
N PHE A 25 9.87 11.91 -9.34
CA PHE A 25 9.90 10.87 -8.33
C PHE A 25 8.49 10.55 -7.83
N ASP A 26 8.22 9.28 -7.60
CA ASP A 26 7.15 8.84 -6.74
C ASP A 26 7.53 9.02 -5.27
N THR A 27 6.59 9.38 -4.41
CA THR A 27 6.86 9.65 -2.99
C THR A 27 6.72 8.42 -2.10
N GLY A 28 6.02 7.39 -2.55
CA GLY A 28 5.69 6.22 -1.73
C GLY A 28 5.58 4.94 -2.53
N PRO A 29 4.37 4.46 -2.82
CA PRO A 29 4.16 3.14 -3.42
C PRO A 29 4.74 3.07 -4.82
N SER A 30 5.36 1.93 -5.12
CA SER A 30 5.98 1.67 -6.42
C SER A 30 5.67 0.28 -6.97
N PHE A 31 5.15 -0.65 -6.15
CA PHE A 31 4.78 -2.00 -6.58
C PHE A 31 3.27 -2.05 -6.86
N PHE A 32 2.91 -2.23 -8.11
CA PHE A 32 1.51 -2.29 -8.52
C PHE A 32 1.21 -3.55 -9.34
N ALA A 33 -0.01 -4.08 -9.18
CA ALA A 33 -0.58 -5.13 -9.99
C ALA A 33 -2.09 -4.96 -10.08
N GLY A 34 -2.68 -5.30 -11.22
CA GLY A 34 -4.13 -5.22 -11.42
C GLY A 34 -4.67 -3.79 -11.52
N LEU A 35 -3.92 -2.90 -12.17
CA LEU A 35 -4.36 -1.54 -12.49
C LEU A 35 -5.20 -1.51 -13.79
N THR A 36 -4.89 -2.39 -14.76
CA THR A 36 -5.56 -2.46 -16.05
C THR A 36 -6.43 -3.72 -16.18
N LYS A 37 -6.05 -4.82 -15.52
CA LYS A 37 -6.81 -6.07 -15.51
C LYS A 37 -7.59 -6.21 -14.21
N PRO A 38 -8.92 -6.37 -14.29
CA PRO A 38 -9.74 -6.58 -13.10
C PRO A 38 -9.29 -7.81 -12.31
N ASN A 39 -9.22 -7.66 -11.01
CA ASN A 39 -9.02 -8.75 -10.07
C ASN A 39 -9.83 -8.51 -8.79
N ALA A 40 -10.04 -9.54 -8.00
CA ALA A 40 -10.95 -9.49 -6.87
C ALA A 40 -10.46 -8.60 -5.71
N LEU A 41 -9.14 -8.44 -5.57
CA LEU A 41 -8.56 -7.73 -4.43
C LEU A 41 -8.32 -6.26 -4.72
N ASN A 42 -7.80 -5.96 -5.90
CA ASN A 42 -7.59 -4.57 -6.32
C ASN A 42 -8.80 -4.09 -7.11
N PRO A 43 -9.67 -3.25 -6.54
CA PRO A 43 -10.87 -2.78 -7.25
C PRO A 43 -10.56 -1.74 -8.32
N LEU A 44 -9.32 -1.20 -8.38
CA LEU A 44 -8.99 -0.02 -9.20
C LEU A 44 -9.30 -0.22 -10.68
N ALA A 45 -8.90 -1.36 -11.28
CA ALA A 45 -9.20 -1.61 -12.69
C ALA A 45 -10.71 -1.58 -12.99
N SER A 46 -11.53 -2.18 -12.11
CA SER A 46 -12.99 -2.16 -12.25
C SER A 46 -13.56 -0.76 -12.02
N VAL A 47 -13.03 -0.02 -11.05
CA VAL A 47 -13.43 1.37 -10.77
C VAL A 47 -13.08 2.27 -11.94
N PHE A 48 -11.86 2.19 -12.50
CA PHE A 48 -11.48 2.99 -13.68
C PHE A 48 -12.41 2.72 -14.87
N ARG A 49 -12.69 1.45 -15.19
CA ARG A 49 -13.66 1.09 -16.24
C ARG A 49 -15.05 1.65 -15.99
N LEU A 50 -15.52 1.61 -14.73
CA LEU A 50 -16.80 2.17 -14.35
C LEU A 50 -16.84 3.70 -14.55
N LEU A 51 -15.76 4.39 -14.24
CA LEU A 51 -15.60 5.83 -14.44
C LEU A 51 -15.40 6.20 -15.92
N GLY A 52 -15.02 5.24 -16.77
CA GLY A 52 -14.61 5.47 -18.15
C GLY A 52 -13.23 6.12 -18.22
N GLU A 53 -12.38 5.80 -17.26
CA GLU A 53 -10.96 6.18 -17.21
C GLU A 53 -10.10 5.00 -17.65
N GLU A 54 -9.02 5.30 -18.37
CA GLU A 54 -8.00 4.33 -18.75
C GLU A 54 -6.66 4.76 -18.20
N LEU A 55 -5.93 3.81 -17.63
CA LEU A 55 -4.57 4.02 -17.13
C LEU A 55 -3.60 3.35 -18.11
N GLU A 56 -2.71 4.13 -18.68
CA GLU A 56 -1.60 3.56 -19.44
C GLU A 56 -0.56 3.00 -18.47
N THR A 57 -0.11 1.77 -18.71
CA THR A 57 0.88 1.10 -17.86
C THR A 57 1.95 0.41 -18.69
N VAL A 58 3.12 0.21 -18.07
CA VAL A 58 4.16 -0.68 -18.56
C VAL A 58 4.09 -1.98 -17.76
N SER A 59 3.83 -3.09 -18.43
CA SER A 59 3.86 -4.42 -17.79
C SER A 59 5.28 -4.92 -17.67
N TYR A 60 5.64 -5.53 -16.55
CA TYR A 60 6.97 -6.06 -16.30
C TYR A 60 6.95 -7.33 -15.42
N ASP A 61 7.98 -8.18 -15.60
CA ASP A 61 8.30 -9.37 -14.80
C ASP A 61 9.82 -9.57 -14.91
N PRO A 62 10.55 -9.72 -13.80
CA PRO A 62 10.11 -9.97 -12.43
C PRO A 62 9.52 -8.73 -11.74
N LEU A 63 8.72 -8.95 -10.68
CA LEU A 63 8.26 -7.90 -9.76
C LEU A 63 9.45 -7.09 -9.22
N GLY A 64 10.54 -7.78 -8.89
CA GLY A 64 11.78 -7.19 -8.42
C GLY A 64 12.83 -8.26 -8.15
N THR A 65 14.02 -7.80 -7.77
CA THR A 65 15.13 -8.67 -7.35
C THR A 65 15.35 -8.54 -5.86
N PHE A 66 15.28 -9.66 -5.12
CA PHE A 66 15.42 -9.72 -3.67
C PHE A 66 16.82 -10.15 -3.27
N HIS A 67 17.57 -9.26 -2.65
CA HIS A 67 18.94 -9.46 -2.17
C HIS A 67 18.90 -9.87 -0.69
N ILE A 68 18.68 -11.17 -0.45
CA ILE A 68 18.53 -11.74 0.90
C ILE A 68 19.89 -12.09 1.51
N GLU A 69 20.79 -12.64 0.71
CA GLU A 69 22.13 -13.04 1.13
C GLU A 69 23.15 -12.02 0.60
N PRO A 70 24.13 -11.59 1.41
CA PRO A 70 25.10 -10.57 0.96
C PRO A 70 25.93 -10.95 -0.25
N ASP A 71 26.37 -12.22 -0.30
CA ASP A 71 27.32 -12.74 -1.29
C ASP A 71 26.65 -13.61 -2.36
N ALA A 72 25.31 -13.72 -2.36
CA ALA A 72 24.58 -14.48 -3.36
C ALA A 72 23.92 -13.56 -4.40
N PRO A 73 23.75 -14.05 -5.64
CA PRO A 73 22.95 -13.32 -6.62
C PRO A 73 21.53 -13.14 -6.10
N GLY A 74 20.89 -12.00 -6.42
CA GLY A 74 19.53 -11.73 -6.01
C GLY A 74 18.53 -12.78 -6.55
N LEU A 75 17.48 -13.04 -5.78
CA LEU A 75 16.32 -13.82 -6.20
C LEU A 75 15.42 -12.94 -7.08
N ARG A 76 15.16 -13.35 -8.31
CA ARG A 76 14.17 -12.68 -9.17
C ARG A 76 12.77 -13.11 -8.74
N ARG A 77 12.01 -12.19 -8.17
CA ARG A 77 10.63 -12.43 -7.73
C ARG A 77 9.69 -12.36 -8.92
N HIS A 78 9.52 -13.49 -9.61
CA HIS A 78 8.56 -13.59 -10.72
C HIS A 78 7.12 -13.59 -10.23
N ALA A 79 6.22 -13.01 -11.03
CA ALA A 79 4.78 -13.08 -10.81
C ALA A 79 4.28 -14.53 -10.95
N ASP A 80 4.71 -15.24 -11.99
CA ASP A 80 4.44 -16.66 -12.24
C ASP A 80 5.09 -17.55 -11.17
N LEU A 81 4.30 -18.34 -10.47
CA LEU A 81 4.78 -19.20 -9.38
C LEU A 81 5.68 -20.36 -9.87
N ALA A 82 5.55 -20.83 -11.11
CA ALA A 82 6.45 -21.86 -11.63
C ALA A 82 7.85 -21.30 -11.91
N LYS A 83 7.93 -20.06 -12.42
CA LYS A 83 9.21 -19.36 -12.54
C LYS A 83 9.81 -19.06 -11.15
N LEU A 84 8.99 -18.66 -10.18
CA LEU A 84 9.45 -18.44 -8.81
C LEU A 84 10.01 -19.72 -8.18
N VAL A 85 9.36 -20.88 -8.37
CA VAL A 85 9.90 -22.19 -7.94
C VAL A 85 11.30 -22.42 -8.49
N SER A 86 11.50 -22.11 -9.80
CA SER A 86 12.80 -22.26 -10.44
C SER A 86 13.87 -21.34 -9.84
N GLU A 87 13.51 -20.11 -9.48
CA GLU A 87 14.42 -19.19 -8.79
C GLU A 87 14.74 -19.65 -7.37
N VAL A 88 13.71 -20.06 -6.58
CA VAL A 88 13.87 -20.57 -5.21
C VAL A 88 14.81 -21.78 -5.18
N LYS A 89 14.78 -22.64 -6.20
CA LYS A 89 15.65 -23.83 -6.29
C LYS A 89 17.14 -23.48 -6.24
N ARG A 90 17.54 -22.29 -6.65
CA ARG A 90 18.94 -21.83 -6.62
C ARG A 90 19.42 -21.58 -5.18
N PHE A 91 18.51 -21.31 -4.24
CA PHE A 91 18.79 -20.95 -2.85
C PHE A 91 18.41 -22.09 -1.88
N SER A 92 17.28 -22.72 -2.11
CA SER A 92 16.78 -23.85 -1.33
C SER A 92 16.10 -24.87 -2.23
N PRO A 93 16.79 -25.96 -2.64
CA PRO A 93 16.16 -27.04 -3.39
C PRO A 93 14.93 -27.64 -2.68
N ARG A 94 15.03 -27.84 -1.37
CA ARG A 94 13.90 -28.32 -0.54
C ARG A 94 12.75 -27.34 -0.50
N GLY A 95 13.04 -26.06 -0.30
CA GLY A 95 12.02 -24.99 -0.32
C GLY A 95 11.30 -24.91 -1.66
N ALA A 96 12.02 -25.09 -2.77
CA ALA A 96 11.43 -25.14 -4.10
C ALA A 96 10.47 -26.33 -4.28
N GLU A 97 10.84 -27.54 -3.83
CA GLU A 97 9.96 -28.70 -3.87
C GLU A 97 8.70 -28.52 -3.00
N GLU A 98 8.85 -27.89 -1.81
CA GLU A 98 7.72 -27.59 -0.92
C GLU A 98 6.79 -26.56 -1.57
N LEU A 99 7.34 -25.50 -2.18
CA LEU A 99 6.56 -24.48 -2.91
C LEU A 99 5.85 -25.09 -4.13
N GLU A 100 6.54 -25.91 -4.93
CA GLU A 100 5.95 -26.57 -6.10
C GLU A 100 4.72 -27.40 -5.72
N ARG A 101 4.78 -28.15 -4.61
CA ARG A 101 3.63 -28.90 -4.07
C ARG A 101 2.51 -27.98 -3.56
N ALA A 102 2.86 -26.78 -3.09
CA ALA A 102 1.88 -25.81 -2.57
C ALA A 102 1.15 -25.02 -3.68
N VAL A 103 1.78 -24.79 -4.85
CA VAL A 103 1.25 -23.99 -5.96
C VAL A 103 -0.19 -24.38 -6.34
N PRO A 104 -0.57 -25.64 -6.56
CA PRO A 104 -1.94 -26.00 -6.90
C PRO A 104 -2.95 -25.60 -5.83
N LYS A 105 -2.59 -25.72 -4.54
CA LYS A 105 -3.45 -25.32 -3.44
C LYS A 105 -3.59 -23.79 -3.38
N ILE A 106 -2.52 -23.03 -3.58
CA ILE A 106 -2.53 -21.57 -3.65
C ILE A 106 -3.46 -21.10 -4.78
N ARG A 107 -3.34 -21.69 -5.97
CA ARG A 107 -4.20 -21.38 -7.12
C ARG A 107 -5.68 -21.67 -6.84
N THR A 108 -5.98 -22.80 -6.17
CA THR A 108 -7.36 -23.16 -5.80
C THR A 108 -7.94 -22.22 -4.74
N MET A 109 -7.13 -21.84 -3.73
CA MET A 109 -7.53 -20.82 -2.74
C MET A 109 -7.80 -19.48 -3.40
N TYR A 110 -6.91 -19.04 -4.28
CA TYR A 110 -7.10 -17.78 -5.00
C TYR A 110 -8.33 -17.80 -5.89
N ALA A 111 -8.58 -18.89 -6.63
CA ALA A 111 -9.78 -19.02 -7.45
C ALA A 111 -11.07 -18.89 -6.62
N SER A 112 -11.07 -19.38 -5.38
CA SER A 112 -12.19 -19.22 -4.45
C SER A 112 -12.29 -17.81 -3.88
N LEU A 113 -11.15 -17.20 -3.48
CA LEU A 113 -11.08 -15.81 -2.99
C LEU A 113 -11.51 -14.82 -4.08
N SER A 114 -11.03 -15.03 -5.31
CA SER A 114 -11.36 -14.17 -6.45
C SER A 114 -12.83 -14.25 -6.86
N GLY A 115 -13.54 -15.29 -6.45
CA GLY A 115 -14.99 -15.39 -6.63
C GLY A 115 -15.81 -14.42 -5.78
N LEU A 116 -15.20 -13.75 -4.77
CA LEU A 116 -15.84 -12.71 -3.95
C LEU A 116 -15.05 -11.41 -4.07
N PRO A 117 -15.32 -10.57 -5.06
CA PRO A 117 -14.53 -9.35 -5.27
C PRO A 117 -14.79 -8.29 -4.19
N THR A 118 -13.79 -7.47 -3.93
CA THR A 118 -13.89 -6.32 -3.00
C THR A 118 -15.05 -5.39 -3.36
N THR A 119 -15.39 -5.28 -4.65
CA THR A 119 -16.51 -4.47 -5.13
C THR A 119 -17.88 -5.00 -4.70
N ALA A 120 -17.99 -6.26 -4.29
CA ALA A 120 -19.20 -6.86 -3.75
C ALA A 120 -19.39 -6.64 -2.25
N LEU A 121 -18.34 -6.15 -1.55
CA LEU A 121 -18.38 -6.03 -0.10
C LEU A 121 -19.08 -4.73 0.35
N ARG A 122 -19.75 -4.83 1.51
CA ARG A 122 -20.33 -3.73 2.28
C ARG A 122 -20.12 -4.03 3.78
N ALA A 123 -20.22 -3.00 4.60
CA ALA A 123 -20.00 -3.12 6.04
C ALA A 123 -21.30 -3.15 6.88
N ASP A 124 -22.45 -3.37 6.25
CA ASP A 124 -23.74 -3.55 6.91
C ASP A 124 -24.27 -4.99 6.74
N TRP A 125 -25.34 -5.33 7.46
CA TRP A 125 -25.95 -6.67 7.40
C TRP A 125 -26.40 -7.08 5.99
N LYS A 126 -26.60 -6.12 5.08
CA LYS A 126 -27.02 -6.38 3.69
C LYS A 126 -25.93 -7.11 2.88
N VAL A 127 -24.68 -7.15 3.37
CA VAL A 127 -23.62 -7.99 2.77
C VAL A 127 -24.04 -9.46 2.70
N ALA A 128 -24.80 -9.94 3.68
CA ALA A 128 -25.33 -11.30 3.68
C ALA A 128 -26.27 -11.54 2.49
N LEU A 129 -27.14 -10.57 2.17
CA LEU A 129 -28.04 -10.67 1.01
C LEU A 129 -27.26 -10.68 -0.31
N MET A 130 -26.21 -9.85 -0.43
CA MET A 130 -25.33 -9.84 -1.59
C MET A 130 -24.63 -11.21 -1.77
N ILE A 131 -24.06 -11.76 -0.69
CA ILE A 131 -23.36 -13.05 -0.71
C ILE A 131 -24.35 -14.17 -1.07
N LEU A 132 -25.51 -14.23 -0.42
CA LEU A 132 -26.50 -15.27 -0.65
C LEU A 132 -27.09 -15.25 -2.07
N SER A 133 -27.23 -14.07 -2.67
CA SER A 133 -27.81 -13.95 -4.01
C SER A 133 -26.84 -14.27 -5.14
N ARG A 134 -25.52 -13.98 -4.97
CA ARG A 134 -24.57 -14.02 -6.10
C ARG A 134 -23.30 -14.83 -5.83
N TYR A 135 -22.85 -14.94 -4.56
CA TYR A 135 -21.51 -15.41 -4.24
C TYR A 135 -21.47 -16.73 -3.44
N MET A 136 -22.58 -17.45 -3.34
CA MET A 136 -22.65 -18.73 -2.62
C MET A 136 -21.65 -19.77 -3.12
N LYS A 137 -21.39 -19.80 -4.44
CA LYS A 137 -20.39 -20.71 -5.02
C LYS A 137 -18.97 -20.38 -4.54
N ALA A 138 -18.63 -19.09 -4.48
CA ALA A 138 -17.34 -18.64 -3.94
C ALA A 138 -17.22 -18.99 -2.46
N MET A 139 -18.26 -18.75 -1.67
CA MET A 139 -18.29 -19.11 -0.25
C MET A 139 -18.14 -20.61 -0.03
N ALA A 140 -18.79 -21.44 -0.84
CA ALA A 140 -18.62 -22.90 -0.78
C ALA A 140 -17.17 -23.31 -1.12
N GLY A 141 -16.53 -22.65 -2.10
CA GLY A 141 -15.13 -22.87 -2.45
C GLY A 141 -14.16 -22.47 -1.34
N LEU A 142 -14.51 -21.47 -0.52
CA LEU A 142 -13.71 -21.04 0.64
C LEU A 142 -13.86 -21.96 1.85
N GLY A 143 -14.93 -22.76 1.91
CA GLY A 143 -15.23 -23.64 3.04
C GLY A 143 -14.04 -24.48 3.53
N PRO A 144 -13.30 -25.20 2.65
CA PRO A 144 -12.14 -26.01 3.05
C PRO A 144 -11.00 -25.19 3.68
N TYR A 145 -10.95 -23.88 3.44
CA TYR A 145 -9.90 -22.96 3.88
C TYR A 145 -10.34 -22.03 5.01
N SER A 146 -11.62 -22.10 5.42
CA SER A 146 -12.21 -21.19 6.41
C SER A 146 -11.50 -21.20 7.77
N GLY A 147 -10.88 -22.33 8.13
CA GLY A 147 -10.12 -22.47 9.38
C GLY A 147 -8.72 -21.84 9.33
N VAL A 148 -8.14 -21.62 8.16
CA VAL A 148 -6.76 -21.11 8.02
C VAL A 148 -6.71 -19.69 7.49
N LEU A 149 -7.63 -19.29 6.63
CA LEU A 149 -7.62 -17.96 5.98
C LEU A 149 -7.65 -16.77 6.97
N PRO A 150 -8.42 -16.80 8.09
CA PRO A 150 -8.40 -15.72 9.07
C PRO A 150 -7.20 -15.77 10.04
N GLN A 151 -6.37 -16.83 9.98
CA GLN A 151 -5.22 -17.01 10.85
C GLN A 151 -3.98 -16.29 10.34
N PRO A 152 -2.92 -16.13 11.17
CA PRO A 152 -1.61 -15.67 10.71
C PRO A 152 -1.05 -16.56 9.60
N THR A 153 -0.30 -15.96 8.67
CA THR A 153 0.28 -16.65 7.49
C THR A 153 1.18 -17.82 7.87
N VAL A 154 1.81 -17.81 9.03
CA VAL A 154 2.56 -18.99 9.54
C VAL A 154 1.69 -20.26 9.61
N LYS A 155 0.38 -20.12 9.88
CA LYS A 155 -0.57 -21.24 9.89
C LYS A 155 -0.90 -21.72 8.49
N LEU A 156 -0.93 -20.81 7.52
CA LEU A 156 -1.08 -21.16 6.11
C LEU A 156 0.16 -21.92 5.61
N LEU A 157 1.36 -21.50 5.99
CA LEU A 157 2.59 -22.21 5.63
C LEU A 157 2.59 -23.63 6.21
N ASP A 158 2.13 -23.80 7.46
CA ASP A 158 1.95 -25.13 8.08
C ASP A 158 0.91 -25.97 7.31
N PHE A 159 -0.22 -25.39 6.93
CA PHE A 159 -1.28 -26.03 6.13
C PHE A 159 -0.79 -26.45 4.73
N LEU A 160 0.10 -25.67 4.13
CA LEU A 160 0.71 -25.93 2.83
C LEU A 160 1.90 -26.92 2.93
N ASP A 161 2.27 -27.35 4.14
CA ASP A 161 3.45 -28.21 4.45
C ASP A 161 4.78 -27.56 4.04
N ILE A 162 4.86 -26.23 4.13
CA ILE A 162 6.08 -25.44 3.91
C ILE A 162 6.85 -25.37 5.24
N LYS A 163 7.93 -26.13 5.37
CA LYS A 163 8.78 -26.26 6.56
C LYS A 163 10.19 -25.73 6.36
N ASP A 164 10.63 -25.60 5.14
CA ASP A 164 11.97 -25.12 4.80
C ASP A 164 12.22 -23.73 5.40
N PRO A 165 13.31 -23.53 6.18
CA PRO A 165 13.55 -22.26 6.86
C PRO A 165 13.78 -21.09 5.89
N TRP A 166 14.41 -21.34 4.73
CA TRP A 166 14.66 -20.30 3.76
C TRP A 166 13.35 -19.85 3.08
N MET A 167 12.48 -20.82 2.75
CA MET A 167 11.17 -20.49 2.16
C MET A 167 10.27 -19.75 3.16
N ARG A 168 10.32 -20.10 4.46
CA ARG A 168 9.61 -19.35 5.51
C ARG A 168 10.14 -17.93 5.66
N TYR A 169 11.45 -17.76 5.59
CA TYR A 169 12.07 -16.43 5.59
C TYR A 169 11.62 -15.59 4.39
N LEU A 170 11.54 -16.19 3.19
CA LEU A 170 11.00 -15.51 2.01
C LEU A 170 9.53 -15.10 2.23
N ALA A 171 8.72 -15.98 2.82
CA ALA A 171 7.33 -15.65 3.14
C ALA A 171 7.20 -14.53 4.18
N ASP A 172 8.08 -14.49 5.19
CA ASP A 172 8.15 -13.36 6.13
C ASP A 172 8.47 -12.04 5.43
N LEU A 173 9.42 -12.07 4.48
CA LEU A 173 9.78 -10.89 3.68
C LEU A 173 8.61 -10.42 2.80
N GLU A 174 7.93 -11.34 2.12
CA GLU A 174 6.75 -11.04 1.31
C GLU A 174 5.61 -10.44 2.17
N CYS A 175 5.35 -11.01 3.35
CA CYS A 175 4.37 -10.48 4.30
C CYS A 175 4.73 -9.07 4.75
N PHE A 176 6.00 -8.83 5.06
CA PHE A 176 6.49 -7.50 5.46
C PHE A 176 6.29 -6.46 4.35
N LEU A 177 6.55 -6.82 3.10
CA LEU A 177 6.32 -5.93 1.96
C LEU A 177 4.84 -5.61 1.74
N LEU A 178 3.94 -6.54 2.11
CA LEU A 178 2.49 -6.38 1.97
C LEU A 178 1.90 -5.49 3.06
N SER A 179 2.17 -5.83 4.31
CA SER A 179 1.43 -5.32 5.47
C SER A 179 2.29 -4.58 6.51
N GLY A 180 3.62 -4.54 6.30
CA GLY A 180 4.57 -3.98 7.27
C GLY A 180 4.81 -4.86 8.49
N VAL A 181 4.25 -6.09 8.52
CA VAL A 181 4.47 -7.11 9.56
C VAL A 181 4.86 -8.45 8.93
N ASP A 182 5.51 -9.32 9.70
CA ASP A 182 5.94 -10.65 9.25
C ASP A 182 4.76 -11.64 9.08
N ALA A 183 5.05 -12.87 8.68
CA ALA A 183 4.05 -13.93 8.49
C ALA A 183 3.31 -14.31 9.80
N SER A 184 3.84 -13.96 10.97
CA SER A 184 3.14 -14.16 12.25
C SER A 184 2.07 -13.10 12.52
N GLY A 185 2.07 -12.00 11.74
CA GLY A 185 1.11 -10.92 11.86
C GLY A 185 0.19 -10.75 10.64
N THR A 186 0.67 -11.06 9.44
CA THR A 186 -0.11 -10.95 8.20
C THR A 186 -1.19 -12.02 8.14
N VAL A 187 -2.42 -11.65 7.78
CA VAL A 187 -3.52 -12.60 7.65
C VAL A 187 -3.32 -13.51 6.44
N SER A 188 -3.57 -14.81 6.60
CA SER A 188 -3.39 -15.84 5.56
C SER A 188 -4.18 -15.55 4.28
N ALA A 189 -5.38 -14.98 4.41
CA ALA A 189 -6.21 -14.61 3.27
C ALA A 189 -5.53 -13.58 2.38
N GLU A 190 -4.88 -12.56 2.96
CA GLU A 190 -4.15 -11.52 2.23
C GLU A 190 -2.95 -12.12 1.48
N PHE A 191 -2.13 -12.91 2.17
CA PHE A 191 -0.99 -13.58 1.55
C PHE A 191 -1.41 -14.49 0.39
N ALA A 192 -2.38 -15.40 0.61
CA ALA A 192 -2.88 -16.31 -0.43
C ALA A 192 -3.46 -15.56 -1.62
N ALA A 193 -4.14 -14.47 -1.35
CA ALA A 193 -4.79 -13.64 -2.34
C ALA A 193 -3.76 -12.88 -3.21
N VAL A 194 -2.73 -12.27 -2.62
CA VAL A 194 -1.71 -11.52 -3.37
C VAL A 194 -0.81 -12.46 -4.17
N PHE A 195 -0.38 -13.59 -3.60
CA PHE A 195 0.39 -14.61 -4.33
C PHE A 195 -0.40 -15.19 -5.51
N GLY A 196 -1.66 -15.54 -5.28
CA GLY A 196 -2.54 -16.07 -6.33
C GLY A 196 -2.89 -15.02 -7.39
N ALA A 197 -3.11 -13.76 -7.00
CA ALA A 197 -3.34 -12.67 -7.95
C ALA A 197 -2.10 -12.42 -8.82
N SER A 198 -0.91 -12.39 -8.22
CA SER A 198 0.35 -12.25 -8.93
C SER A 198 0.52 -13.33 -10.01
N ASP A 199 0.33 -14.61 -9.64
CA ASP A 199 0.38 -15.74 -10.55
C ASP A 199 -0.69 -15.65 -11.67
N SER A 200 -1.90 -15.26 -11.32
CA SER A 200 -3.02 -15.12 -12.28
C SER A 200 -2.82 -13.98 -13.28
N LEU A 201 -2.24 -12.85 -12.84
CA LEU A 201 -1.96 -11.69 -13.69
C LEU A 201 -0.70 -11.92 -14.54
N GLY A 202 0.27 -12.65 -14.00
CA GLY A 202 1.54 -13.01 -14.65
C GLY A 202 2.54 -11.87 -14.81
N VAL A 203 2.15 -10.63 -14.46
CA VAL A 203 2.97 -9.42 -14.56
C VAL A 203 2.61 -8.42 -13.47
N SER A 204 3.54 -7.53 -13.19
CA SER A 204 3.31 -6.27 -12.47
C SER A 204 3.14 -5.12 -13.47
N GLU A 205 2.64 -4.00 -13.00
CA GLU A 205 2.32 -2.84 -13.84
C GLU A 205 2.94 -1.58 -13.24
N PHE A 206 3.54 -0.73 -14.06
CA PHE A 206 3.98 0.60 -13.66
C PHE A 206 3.16 1.65 -14.43
N PRO A 207 2.45 2.58 -13.75
CA PRO A 207 1.67 3.61 -14.42
C PRO A 207 2.59 4.56 -15.18
N ARG A 208 2.26 4.88 -16.43
CA ARG A 208 2.96 5.93 -17.17
C ARG A 208 2.71 7.27 -16.49
N GLY A 209 3.78 8.02 -16.28
CA GLY A 209 3.75 9.26 -15.50
C GLY A 209 3.89 9.05 -13.98
N GLY A 210 4.01 7.80 -13.49
CA GLY A 210 4.20 7.47 -12.09
C GLY A 210 2.92 7.19 -11.30
N ALA A 211 3.07 6.92 -10.01
CA ALA A 211 1.98 6.54 -9.10
C ALA A 211 0.87 7.61 -9.00
N GLU A 212 1.20 8.88 -9.22
CA GLU A 212 0.24 9.99 -9.15
C GLU A 212 -0.91 9.87 -10.17
N GLU A 213 -0.69 9.17 -11.29
CA GLU A 213 -1.72 9.00 -12.33
C GLU A 213 -2.91 8.18 -11.83
N ILE A 214 -2.71 7.28 -10.86
CA ILE A 214 -3.79 6.56 -10.17
C ILE A 214 -4.74 7.55 -9.49
N ALA A 215 -4.19 8.49 -8.73
CA ALA A 215 -4.98 9.50 -8.01
C ALA A 215 -5.61 10.52 -8.96
N LYS A 216 -4.90 10.92 -10.01
CA LYS A 216 -5.42 11.84 -11.04
C LYS A 216 -6.58 11.22 -11.82
N ALA A 217 -6.53 9.93 -12.16
CA ALA A 217 -7.63 9.23 -12.81
C ALA A 217 -8.88 9.18 -11.90
N LEU A 218 -8.70 8.92 -10.60
CA LEU A 218 -9.80 8.97 -9.64
C LEU A 218 -10.37 10.38 -9.50
N GLN A 219 -9.51 11.41 -9.51
CA GLN A 219 -9.94 12.82 -9.50
C GLN A 219 -10.78 13.16 -10.73
N ARG A 220 -10.31 12.82 -11.93
CA ARG A 220 -11.08 13.04 -13.18
C ARG A 220 -12.45 12.35 -13.12
N GLY A 221 -12.47 11.11 -12.61
CA GLY A 221 -13.72 10.39 -12.39
C GLY A 221 -14.66 11.10 -11.42
N LEU A 222 -14.14 11.59 -10.28
CA LEU A 222 -14.91 12.38 -9.31
C LEU A 222 -15.51 13.64 -9.94
N GLU A 223 -14.70 14.40 -10.65
CA GLU A 223 -15.10 15.67 -11.32
C GLU A 223 -16.14 15.41 -12.41
N LYS A 224 -16.02 14.32 -13.18
CA LYS A 224 -16.99 13.90 -14.19
C LYS A 224 -18.40 13.68 -13.62
N TYR A 225 -18.48 13.26 -12.36
CA TYR A 225 -19.76 13.08 -11.65
C TYR A 225 -20.13 14.28 -10.76
N GLY A 226 -19.54 15.45 -11.01
CA GLY A 226 -19.87 16.71 -10.32
C GLY A 226 -19.24 16.89 -8.96
N GLY A 227 -18.28 16.05 -8.59
CA GLY A 227 -17.49 16.21 -7.38
C GLY A 227 -16.45 17.33 -7.51
N GLU A 228 -15.95 17.85 -6.39
CA GLU A 228 -14.94 18.89 -6.32
C GLU A 228 -13.78 18.46 -5.40
N VAL A 229 -12.54 18.68 -5.83
CA VAL A 229 -11.35 18.53 -4.98
C VAL A 229 -10.83 19.92 -4.61
N ARG A 230 -10.75 20.21 -3.32
CA ARG A 230 -10.17 21.45 -2.77
C ARG A 230 -8.81 21.13 -2.17
N LEU A 231 -7.75 21.43 -2.92
CA LEU A 231 -6.36 21.30 -2.47
C LEU A 231 -5.98 22.43 -1.49
N LYS A 232 -4.91 22.25 -0.73
CA LYS A 232 -4.40 23.21 0.27
C LYS A 232 -5.50 23.65 1.24
N THR A 233 -6.42 22.71 1.53
CA THR A 233 -7.60 22.94 2.37
C THR A 233 -7.58 21.96 3.54
N HIS A 234 -6.94 22.38 4.63
CA HIS A 234 -6.83 21.58 5.85
C HIS A 234 -8.13 21.64 6.65
N VAL A 235 -8.54 20.48 7.16
CA VAL A 235 -9.69 20.33 8.08
C VAL A 235 -9.14 20.26 9.49
N ASP A 236 -9.60 21.15 10.36
CA ASP A 236 -9.23 21.18 11.79
C ASP A 236 -10.15 20.33 12.65
N GLU A 237 -11.45 20.26 12.31
CA GLU A 237 -12.45 19.63 13.15
C GLU A 237 -13.62 19.05 12.33
N ILE A 238 -14.14 17.92 12.77
CA ILE A 238 -15.43 17.36 12.31
C ILE A 238 -16.53 17.95 13.19
N ILE A 239 -17.50 18.62 12.60
CA ILE A 239 -18.61 19.23 13.33
C ILE A 239 -19.63 18.16 13.68
N VAL A 240 -19.84 17.94 14.99
CA VAL A 240 -20.82 16.98 15.53
C VAL A 240 -21.89 17.72 16.32
N GLU A 241 -23.15 17.58 15.89
CA GLU A 241 -24.32 18.15 16.53
C GLU A 241 -25.30 17.04 16.93
N ASN A 242 -25.65 16.95 18.19
CA ASN A 242 -26.57 15.93 18.73
C ASN A 242 -26.21 14.49 18.29
N GLY A 243 -24.92 14.13 18.34
CA GLY A 243 -24.42 12.81 17.96
C GLY A 243 -24.43 12.52 16.45
N THR A 244 -24.51 13.56 15.61
CA THR A 244 -24.53 13.45 14.16
C THR A 244 -23.44 14.35 13.57
N ALA A 245 -22.58 13.80 12.68
CA ALA A 245 -21.66 14.59 11.90
C ALA A 245 -22.43 15.39 10.83
N VAL A 246 -22.19 16.70 10.76
CA VAL A 246 -22.94 17.64 9.92
C VAL A 246 -22.04 18.49 9.03
N GLY A 247 -20.73 18.28 9.08
CA GLY A 247 -19.76 19.02 8.28
C GLY A 247 -18.38 19.03 8.89
N VAL A 248 -17.54 19.92 8.37
CA VAL A 248 -16.15 20.11 8.81
C VAL A 248 -15.82 21.59 8.96
N LYS A 249 -14.92 21.90 9.87
CA LYS A 249 -14.34 23.22 10.09
C LYS A 249 -12.97 23.29 9.44
N LEU A 250 -12.75 24.32 8.66
CA LEU A 250 -11.52 24.54 7.93
C LEU A 250 -10.51 25.32 8.76
N ALA A 251 -9.24 24.99 8.59
CA ALA A 251 -8.13 25.64 9.26
C ALA A 251 -8.03 27.14 8.91
N ASN A 252 -7.35 27.88 9.78
CA ASN A 252 -7.02 29.29 9.57
C ASN A 252 -8.25 30.19 9.37
N GLY A 253 -9.37 29.87 10.01
CA GLY A 253 -10.59 30.68 9.92
C GLY A 253 -11.26 30.71 8.55
N LYS A 254 -10.98 29.73 7.68
CA LYS A 254 -11.60 29.62 6.34
C LYS A 254 -13.08 29.22 6.37
N GLY A 255 -13.68 29.11 7.56
CA GLY A 255 -15.10 28.82 7.74
C GLY A 255 -15.40 27.33 7.86
N GLU A 256 -16.65 26.98 7.62
CA GLU A 256 -17.19 25.63 7.72
C GLU A 256 -17.75 25.16 6.39
N VAL A 257 -17.72 23.84 6.17
CA VAL A 257 -18.41 23.19 5.06
C VAL A 257 -19.40 22.18 5.64
N ARG A 258 -20.68 22.42 5.40
CA ARG A 258 -21.79 21.57 5.87
C ARG A 258 -22.08 20.48 4.82
N ALA A 259 -22.30 19.26 5.31
CA ALA A 259 -22.66 18.11 4.48
C ALA A 259 -23.49 17.10 5.28
N PRO A 260 -24.43 16.38 4.63
CA PRO A 260 -25.25 15.36 5.29
C PRO A 260 -24.46 14.10 5.67
N ILE A 261 -23.30 13.87 5.05
CA ILE A 261 -22.41 12.74 5.32
C ILE A 261 -20.98 13.28 5.34
N VAL A 262 -20.19 12.82 6.32
CA VAL A 262 -18.76 13.12 6.44
C VAL A 262 -17.96 11.84 6.36
N LEU A 263 -16.96 11.80 5.45
CA LEU A 263 -16.00 10.71 5.36
C LEU A 263 -14.63 11.22 5.79
N SER A 264 -14.04 10.57 6.80
CA SER A 264 -12.67 10.84 7.23
C SER A 264 -11.71 9.84 6.56
N ASN A 265 -10.78 10.34 5.76
CA ASN A 265 -9.62 9.59 5.27
C ASN A 265 -8.36 9.89 6.10
N ALA A 266 -8.49 10.60 7.20
CA ALA A 266 -7.42 10.73 8.19
C ALA A 266 -7.20 9.38 8.90
N SER A 267 -6.00 9.19 9.46
CA SER A 267 -5.73 7.97 10.23
C SER A 267 -6.71 7.81 11.40
N VAL A 268 -6.79 6.60 11.95
CA VAL A 268 -7.65 6.35 13.12
C VAL A 268 -7.29 7.27 14.28
N TRP A 269 -6.01 7.46 14.55
CA TRP A 269 -5.50 8.33 15.63
C TRP A 269 -5.82 9.80 15.37
N ASP A 270 -5.66 10.28 14.14
CA ASP A 270 -5.97 11.66 13.78
C ASP A 270 -7.48 11.91 13.80
N THR A 271 -8.30 10.96 13.35
CA THR A 271 -9.75 11.07 13.38
C THR A 271 -10.26 11.20 14.81
N TYR A 272 -9.84 10.28 15.72
CA TYR A 272 -10.34 10.28 17.10
C TYR A 272 -9.60 11.24 18.04
N GLY A 273 -8.29 11.45 17.82
CA GLY A 273 -7.46 12.27 18.70
C GLY A 273 -7.38 13.74 18.33
N THR A 274 -7.66 14.08 17.07
CA THR A 274 -7.48 15.45 16.55
C THR A 274 -8.76 16.01 15.95
N LEU A 275 -9.42 15.28 15.04
CA LEU A 275 -10.53 15.84 14.26
C LEU A 275 -11.88 15.79 14.99
N LEU A 276 -12.12 14.81 15.84
CA LEU A 276 -13.35 14.73 16.61
C LEU A 276 -13.30 15.64 17.85
N PRO A 277 -14.37 16.38 18.13
CA PRO A 277 -14.49 17.10 19.40
C PRO A 277 -14.36 16.15 20.60
N LYS A 278 -13.71 16.60 21.66
CA LYS A 278 -13.56 15.79 22.89
C LYS A 278 -14.93 15.34 23.42
N GLY A 279 -15.08 14.03 23.62
CA GLY A 279 -16.31 13.43 24.13
C GLY A 279 -17.41 13.23 23.08
N ALA A 280 -17.18 13.55 21.82
CA ALA A 280 -18.15 13.29 20.75
C ALA A 280 -18.35 11.79 20.47
N ALA A 281 -17.27 11.01 20.53
CA ALA A 281 -17.33 9.55 20.47
C ALA A 281 -17.33 8.93 21.87
N PRO A 282 -17.84 7.69 22.06
CA PRO A 282 -17.74 6.97 23.31
C PRO A 282 -16.28 6.84 23.78
N ALA A 283 -16.06 6.96 25.10
CA ALA A 283 -14.70 6.91 25.67
C ALA A 283 -13.98 5.58 25.41
N THR A 284 -14.72 4.47 25.39
CA THR A 284 -14.20 3.14 25.06
C THR A 284 -13.70 3.08 23.62
N GLU A 285 -14.49 3.55 22.67
CA GLU A 285 -14.16 3.62 21.25
C GLU A 285 -12.93 4.51 21.01
N THR A 286 -12.92 5.71 21.64
CA THR A 286 -11.77 6.63 21.54
C THR A 286 -10.49 5.99 22.08
N ARG A 287 -10.56 5.27 23.20
CA ARG A 287 -9.41 4.59 23.77
C ARG A 287 -8.91 3.49 22.83
N GLU A 288 -9.78 2.61 22.35
CA GLU A 288 -9.43 1.53 21.42
C GLU A 288 -8.80 2.08 20.13
N ALA A 289 -9.35 3.17 19.59
CA ALA A 289 -8.81 3.87 18.43
C ALA A 289 -7.39 4.39 18.67
N MET A 290 -7.15 5.02 19.84
CA MET A 290 -5.84 5.57 20.19
C MET A 290 -4.80 4.49 20.56
N GLU A 291 -5.25 3.33 21.03
CA GLU A 291 -4.42 2.15 21.34
C GLU A 291 -4.16 1.27 20.10
N THR A 292 -4.75 1.57 18.95
CA THR A 292 -4.49 0.82 17.70
C THR A 292 -2.98 0.78 17.43
N PRO A 293 -2.38 -0.40 17.23
CA PRO A 293 -0.96 -0.49 16.91
C PRO A 293 -0.68 0.13 15.53
N TYR A 294 0.48 0.75 15.37
CA TYR A 294 0.92 1.38 14.12
C TYR A 294 2.25 0.79 13.65
N SER A 295 2.46 0.82 12.33
CA SER A 295 3.76 0.55 11.72
C SER A 295 4.67 1.78 11.84
N GLU A 296 5.97 1.56 11.85
CA GLU A 296 6.92 2.68 11.88
C GLU A 296 6.74 3.61 10.67
N SER A 297 7.35 4.78 10.76
CA SER A 297 7.47 5.72 9.65
C SER A 297 8.60 5.29 8.71
N PHE A 298 8.96 6.16 7.77
CA PHE A 298 9.98 5.89 6.78
C PHE A 298 11.10 6.93 6.76
N MET A 299 12.30 6.43 6.46
CA MET A 299 13.40 7.18 5.91
C MET A 299 13.40 7.02 4.40
N HIS A 300 13.44 8.11 3.65
CA HIS A 300 13.47 8.11 2.19
C HIS A 300 14.72 8.76 1.65
N LEU A 301 15.24 8.20 0.56
CA LEU A 301 16.35 8.73 -0.22
C LEU A 301 15.94 8.75 -1.69
N HIS A 302 15.83 9.95 -2.27
CA HIS A 302 15.56 10.11 -3.69
C HIS A 302 16.83 10.62 -4.36
N LEU A 303 17.30 9.91 -5.38
CA LEU A 303 18.51 10.25 -6.13
C LEU A 303 18.22 10.41 -7.62
N GLY A 304 18.80 11.46 -8.20
CA GLY A 304 19.07 11.50 -9.62
C GLY A 304 20.52 11.05 -9.84
N ILE A 305 20.73 10.05 -10.69
CA ILE A 305 22.06 9.46 -10.89
C ILE A 305 22.43 9.40 -12.38
N GLU A 306 23.74 9.41 -12.68
CA GLU A 306 24.28 9.06 -14.00
C GLU A 306 23.96 7.60 -14.30
N GLY A 307 23.44 7.33 -15.50
CA GLY A 307 23.01 5.99 -15.93
C GLY A 307 24.04 5.25 -16.78
N GLU A 308 25.17 5.87 -17.16
CA GLU A 308 26.14 5.27 -18.05
C GLU A 308 26.65 3.92 -17.52
N GLY A 309 26.56 2.87 -18.37
CA GLY A 309 27.01 1.52 -18.03
C GLY A 309 26.07 0.74 -17.10
N LEU A 310 24.94 1.30 -16.66
CA LEU A 310 23.94 0.57 -15.87
C LEU A 310 22.99 -0.21 -16.79
N ASP A 311 22.79 -1.50 -16.47
CA ASP A 311 21.85 -2.38 -17.17
C ASP A 311 20.93 -3.10 -16.18
N PHE A 312 19.63 -2.79 -16.24
CA PHE A 312 18.58 -3.37 -15.41
C PHE A 312 17.71 -4.39 -16.17
N THR A 313 18.10 -4.79 -17.39
CA THR A 313 17.32 -5.70 -18.26
C THR A 313 16.96 -7.01 -17.55
N HIS A 314 17.89 -7.55 -16.76
CA HIS A 314 17.71 -8.82 -16.07
C HIS A 314 17.25 -8.72 -14.63
N THR A 315 17.47 -7.59 -13.96
CA THR A 315 17.15 -7.40 -12.55
C THR A 315 15.87 -6.62 -12.33
N GLY A 316 15.43 -5.90 -13.36
CA GLY A 316 14.30 -4.96 -13.26
C GLY A 316 14.67 -3.69 -12.50
N GLY A 317 13.70 -2.81 -12.32
CA GLY A 317 13.87 -1.53 -11.62
C GLY A 317 13.53 -1.60 -10.13
N HIS A 318 12.97 -2.71 -9.63
CA HIS A 318 12.69 -2.87 -8.21
C HIS A 318 13.68 -3.82 -7.53
N HIS A 319 14.14 -3.42 -6.35
CA HIS A 319 15.01 -4.26 -5.53
C HIS A 319 14.58 -4.20 -4.07
N VAL A 320 14.67 -5.35 -3.40
CA VAL A 320 14.49 -5.46 -1.95
C VAL A 320 15.79 -5.98 -1.37
N VAL A 321 16.37 -5.24 -0.43
CA VAL A 321 17.68 -5.57 0.15
C VAL A 321 17.50 -5.82 1.64
N VAL A 322 17.85 -7.02 2.09
CA VAL A 322 17.96 -7.35 3.51
C VAL A 322 19.39 -7.09 3.95
N LEU A 323 19.59 -6.12 4.83
CA LEU A 323 20.95 -5.73 5.28
C LEU A 323 21.59 -6.81 6.15
N ASP A 324 20.82 -7.40 7.06
CA ASP A 324 21.29 -8.41 8.02
C ASP A 324 20.22 -9.49 8.23
N LYS A 325 20.44 -10.67 7.65
CA LYS A 325 19.50 -11.81 7.74
C LYS A 325 19.38 -12.37 9.15
N SER A 326 20.33 -12.11 10.05
CA SER A 326 20.28 -12.56 11.43
C SER A 326 19.29 -11.76 12.29
N LYS A 327 18.85 -10.60 11.79
CA LYS A 327 17.89 -9.72 12.45
C LYS A 327 16.47 -9.98 11.97
N PRO A 328 15.46 -9.68 12.80
CA PRO A 328 14.08 -9.71 12.36
C PRO A 328 13.84 -8.85 11.11
N ILE A 329 13.03 -9.34 10.18
CA ILE A 329 12.64 -8.58 8.97
C ILE A 329 11.94 -7.27 9.33
N SER A 330 11.10 -7.30 10.36
CA SER A 330 10.38 -6.12 10.87
C SER A 330 11.26 -5.13 11.66
N GLN A 331 12.56 -5.45 11.86
CA GLN A 331 13.44 -4.50 12.54
C GLN A 331 13.65 -3.25 11.67
N PRO A 332 13.38 -2.04 12.19
CA PRO A 332 13.58 -0.81 11.44
C PRO A 332 14.99 -0.70 10.85
N GLY A 333 15.06 -0.32 9.58
CA GLY A 333 16.32 -0.19 8.86
C GLY A 333 16.92 -1.49 8.33
N ASN A 334 16.32 -2.66 8.55
CA ASN A 334 16.86 -3.94 8.09
C ASN A 334 16.46 -4.30 6.67
N VAL A 335 15.25 -3.95 6.24
CA VAL A 335 14.77 -4.16 4.87
C VAL A 335 14.71 -2.81 4.17
N CYS A 336 15.44 -2.68 3.07
CA CYS A 336 15.44 -1.51 2.22
C CYS A 336 14.76 -1.85 0.89
N MET A 337 13.79 -1.01 0.50
CA MET A 337 13.10 -1.10 -0.78
C MET A 337 13.67 -0.04 -1.72
N ILE A 338 13.93 -0.42 -2.96
CA ILE A 338 14.52 0.44 -3.99
C ILE A 338 13.66 0.36 -5.24
N SER A 339 13.32 1.52 -5.80
CA SER A 339 12.62 1.65 -7.08
C SER A 339 13.42 2.56 -8.01
N ILE A 340 13.71 2.07 -9.19
CA ILE A 340 14.37 2.81 -10.28
C ILE A 340 13.32 2.99 -11.39
N ALA A 341 12.36 3.87 -11.15
CA ALA A 341 11.16 4.04 -11.96
C ALA A 341 11.46 4.36 -13.44
N SER A 342 12.55 5.07 -13.70
CA SER A 342 13.03 5.39 -15.05
C SER A 342 13.42 4.17 -15.91
N VAL A 343 13.48 2.96 -15.34
CA VAL A 343 13.63 1.70 -16.10
C VAL A 343 12.38 1.42 -16.94
N TRP A 344 11.20 1.76 -16.43
CA TRP A 344 9.91 1.57 -17.12
C TRP A 344 9.38 2.85 -17.75
N GLU A 345 9.69 3.99 -17.15
CA GLU A 345 9.24 5.32 -17.59
C GLU A 345 10.46 6.25 -17.74
N PRO A 346 11.17 6.17 -18.89
CA PRO A 346 12.40 6.93 -19.10
C PRO A 346 12.24 8.44 -18.94
N ASP A 347 11.03 8.98 -19.18
CA ASP A 347 10.72 10.40 -19.04
C ASP A 347 10.68 10.89 -17.57
N MET A 348 10.88 10.00 -16.60
CA MET A 348 11.07 10.37 -15.19
C MET A 348 12.49 10.87 -14.89
N ALA A 349 13.45 10.70 -15.79
CA ALA A 349 14.81 11.20 -15.64
C ALA A 349 15.32 11.85 -16.93
N PRO A 350 16.30 12.76 -16.87
CA PRO A 350 16.99 13.25 -18.06
C PRO A 350 17.65 12.11 -18.85
N ALA A 351 17.82 12.29 -20.17
CA ALA A 351 18.46 11.30 -21.02
C ALA A 351 19.84 10.87 -20.47
N GLY A 352 20.09 9.56 -20.41
CA GLY A 352 21.29 8.97 -19.83
C GLY A 352 21.37 8.98 -18.29
N CYS A 353 20.28 9.34 -17.62
CA CYS A 353 20.17 9.34 -16.16
C CYS A 353 19.09 8.39 -15.66
N HIS A 354 19.11 8.08 -14.36
CA HIS A 354 18.04 7.38 -13.67
C HIS A 354 17.54 8.15 -12.46
N CYS A 355 16.25 8.00 -12.15
CA CYS A 355 15.68 8.37 -10.86
C CYS A 355 15.61 7.14 -9.96
N VAL A 356 16.08 7.27 -8.72
CA VAL A 356 16.10 6.20 -7.72
C VAL A 356 15.36 6.67 -6.48
N HIS A 357 14.44 5.86 -5.99
CA HIS A 357 13.81 6.03 -4.69
C HIS A 357 14.14 4.82 -3.81
N ALA A 358 14.91 5.03 -2.75
CA ALA A 358 15.21 4.03 -1.75
C ALA A 358 14.56 4.42 -0.42
N TYR A 359 13.99 3.46 0.31
CA TYR A 359 13.33 3.72 1.59
C TYR A 359 13.37 2.51 2.51
N THR A 360 13.30 2.79 3.81
CA THR A 360 13.27 1.78 4.88
C THR A 360 12.47 2.29 6.05
N MET A 361 11.93 1.39 6.87
CA MET A 361 11.26 1.78 8.10
C MET A 361 12.23 2.43 9.09
N GLU A 362 11.79 3.52 9.69
CA GLU A 362 12.53 4.29 10.70
C GLU A 362 11.57 4.74 11.80
N PRO A 363 11.91 4.51 13.10
CA PRO A 363 11.09 4.97 14.23
C PRO A 363 10.94 6.49 14.24
N PHE A 364 9.73 6.92 14.57
CA PHE A 364 9.40 8.35 14.58
C PHE A 364 10.02 9.13 15.75
N GLU A 365 10.28 8.45 16.86
CA GLU A 365 10.67 9.06 18.13
C GLU A 365 11.94 9.92 18.01
N GLY A 366 11.85 11.13 18.59
CA GLY A 366 12.95 12.11 18.63
C GLY A 366 13.14 12.92 17.34
N TRP A 367 12.51 12.59 16.22
CA TRP A 367 12.70 13.32 14.96
C TRP A 367 12.08 14.74 14.97
N GLU A 368 10.88 14.90 15.52
CA GLU A 368 10.25 16.24 15.63
C GLU A 368 10.96 17.12 16.62
N GLU A 369 11.37 16.57 17.76
CA GLU A 369 12.10 17.30 18.78
C GLU A 369 13.43 17.83 18.24
N LEU A 370 14.23 16.99 17.56
CA LEU A 370 15.45 17.42 16.91
C LEU A 370 15.19 18.48 15.83
N LYS A 371 14.16 18.27 14.99
CA LYS A 371 13.81 19.22 13.93
C LYS A 371 13.45 20.60 14.48
N ALA A 372 12.77 20.65 15.63
CA ALA A 372 12.34 21.89 16.27
C ALA A 372 13.46 22.60 17.05
N ASN A 373 14.33 21.84 17.73
CA ASN A 373 15.22 22.38 18.76
C ASN A 373 16.70 22.35 18.39
N ASP A 374 17.14 21.40 17.53
CA ASP A 374 18.54 21.25 17.14
C ASP A 374 18.68 20.82 15.67
N LYS A 375 18.74 21.81 14.80
CA LYS A 375 18.87 21.60 13.36
C LYS A 375 20.16 20.84 12.99
N GLN A 376 21.26 21.06 13.71
CA GLN A 376 22.54 20.40 13.41
C GLN A 376 22.47 18.90 13.75
N ALA A 377 21.95 18.56 14.92
CA ALA A 377 21.72 17.17 15.32
C ALA A 377 20.69 16.49 14.41
N TYR A 378 19.65 17.21 13.98
CA TYR A 378 18.67 16.71 13.03
C TYR A 378 19.31 16.32 11.69
N GLU A 379 20.10 17.21 11.08
CA GLU A 379 20.76 16.92 9.79
C GLU A 379 21.82 15.82 9.94
N LYS A 380 22.53 15.76 11.05
CA LYS A 380 23.46 14.66 11.36
C LYS A 380 22.75 13.32 11.43
N ARG A 381 21.67 13.22 12.23
CA ARG A 381 20.86 11.98 12.33
C ARG A 381 20.29 11.58 10.99
N LYS A 382 19.83 12.56 10.19
CA LYS A 382 19.28 12.34 8.86
C LYS A 382 20.29 11.70 7.91
N LYS A 383 21.52 12.18 7.94
CA LYS A 383 22.64 11.60 7.17
C LYS A 383 22.96 10.18 7.63
N GLU A 384 23.11 9.97 8.93
CA GLU A 384 23.40 8.63 9.51
C GLU A 384 22.30 7.61 9.17
N ALA A 385 21.03 8.02 9.22
CA ALA A 385 19.91 7.15 8.87
C ALA A 385 19.85 6.85 7.36
N SER A 386 20.19 7.82 6.49
CA SER A 386 20.24 7.62 5.04
C SER A 386 21.41 6.75 4.57
N ASP A 387 22.49 6.68 5.33
CA ASP A 387 23.65 5.83 5.00
C ASP A 387 23.27 4.34 4.89
N LYS A 388 22.29 3.86 5.67
CA LYS A 388 21.76 2.50 5.54
C LYS A 388 21.17 2.23 4.13
N LEU A 389 20.51 3.25 3.57
CA LEU A 389 19.95 3.18 2.21
C LEU A 389 21.05 3.17 1.16
N TYR A 390 22.14 3.91 1.37
CA TYR A 390 23.30 3.83 0.49
C TYR A 390 23.96 2.46 0.54
N VAL A 391 24.12 1.85 1.74
CA VAL A 391 24.65 0.47 1.87
C VAL A 391 23.78 -0.53 1.12
N ALA A 392 22.45 -0.36 1.14
CA ALA A 392 21.55 -1.20 0.35
C ALA A 392 21.70 -0.95 -1.16
N LEU A 393 21.80 0.31 -1.57
CA LEU A 393 21.97 0.70 -2.97
C LEU A 393 23.29 0.20 -3.56
N GLU A 394 24.38 0.19 -2.79
CA GLU A 394 25.68 -0.33 -3.22
C GLU A 394 25.67 -1.82 -3.57
N ARG A 395 24.67 -2.60 -3.07
CA ARG A 395 24.46 -3.99 -3.52
C ARG A 395 23.81 -4.08 -4.89
N VAL A 396 23.15 -3.01 -5.35
CA VAL A 396 22.46 -2.92 -6.64
C VAL A 396 23.30 -2.16 -7.66
N ILE A 397 23.89 -1.05 -7.23
CA ILE A 397 24.74 -0.14 -8.01
C ILE A 397 26.00 0.13 -7.18
N PRO A 398 27.07 -0.66 -7.33
CA PRO A 398 28.24 -0.59 -6.45
C PRO A 398 28.91 0.79 -6.34
N ASP A 399 28.86 1.59 -7.40
CA ASP A 399 29.43 2.93 -7.49
C ASP A 399 28.37 4.05 -7.37
N VAL A 400 27.22 3.76 -6.76
CA VAL A 400 26.07 4.70 -6.72
C VAL A 400 26.46 6.07 -6.15
N ARG A 401 27.34 6.14 -5.16
CA ARG A 401 27.75 7.42 -4.53
C ARG A 401 28.47 8.34 -5.50
N ASP A 402 29.25 7.79 -6.42
CA ASP A 402 29.99 8.56 -7.43
C ASP A 402 29.07 9.04 -8.58
N ARG A 403 27.89 8.44 -8.73
CA ARG A 403 26.91 8.76 -9.76
C ARG A 403 25.91 9.84 -9.38
N VAL A 404 25.86 10.27 -8.12
CA VAL A 404 24.82 11.17 -7.61
C VAL A 404 24.90 12.56 -8.24
N LEU A 405 23.83 12.97 -8.92
CA LEU A 405 23.60 14.32 -9.47
C LEU A 405 22.64 15.14 -8.61
N LEU A 406 21.70 14.46 -7.96
CA LEU A 406 20.70 15.05 -7.08
C LEU A 406 20.47 14.12 -5.91
N GLU A 407 20.46 14.67 -4.70
CA GLU A 407 20.15 13.95 -3.46
C GLU A 407 19.07 14.68 -2.68
N LEU A 408 18.02 13.96 -2.31
CA LEU A 408 16.94 14.44 -1.46
C LEU A 408 16.66 13.39 -0.38
N VAL A 409 16.79 13.79 0.88
CA VAL A 409 16.57 12.90 2.03
C VAL A 409 15.35 13.37 2.82
N ALA A 410 14.41 12.47 3.07
CA ALA A 410 13.23 12.73 3.90
C ALA A 410 13.20 11.82 5.12
N SER A 411 13.00 12.41 6.28
CA SER A 411 12.91 11.74 7.59
C SER A 411 11.46 11.46 7.97
N PRO A 412 11.21 10.68 9.04
CA PRO A 412 9.87 10.51 9.64
C PRO A 412 9.14 11.84 9.91
N ALA A 413 9.85 12.87 10.38
CA ALA A 413 9.26 14.19 10.59
C ALA A 413 8.87 14.90 9.27
N THR A 414 9.61 14.64 8.18
CA THR A 414 9.24 15.11 6.84
C THR A 414 7.96 14.39 6.37
N HIS A 415 7.92 13.08 6.49
CA HIS A 415 6.78 12.25 6.12
C HIS A 415 5.50 12.68 6.87
N LYS A 416 5.57 12.85 8.20
CA LYS A 416 4.47 13.38 9.00
C LYS A 416 4.00 14.75 8.50
N SER A 417 4.94 15.68 8.28
CA SER A 417 4.61 17.07 7.92
C SER A 417 3.90 17.18 6.57
N TRP A 418 4.31 16.38 5.58
CA TRP A 418 3.72 16.41 4.24
C TRP A 418 2.42 15.64 4.13
N LEU A 419 2.30 14.50 4.81
CA LEU A 419 1.12 13.65 4.72
C LEU A 419 0.07 13.94 5.82
N CYS A 420 0.39 14.81 6.78
CA CYS A 420 -0.47 15.11 7.93
C CYS A 420 -0.96 13.83 8.65
N ARG A 421 -0.05 12.85 8.84
CA ARG A 421 -0.38 11.55 9.43
C ARG A 421 0.22 11.42 10.82
N HIS A 422 -0.52 10.77 11.72
CA HIS A 422 -0.04 10.41 13.05
C HIS A 422 1.35 9.77 12.99
N LYS A 423 2.35 10.38 13.65
CA LYS A 423 3.76 9.93 13.66
C LYS A 423 4.36 9.59 12.28
N GLY A 424 3.79 10.09 11.19
CA GLY A 424 4.21 9.71 9.84
C GLY A 424 4.12 8.21 9.54
N THR A 425 3.25 7.47 10.25
CA THR A 425 3.16 6.00 10.14
C THR A 425 2.81 5.53 8.74
N TYR A 426 3.29 4.33 8.37
CA TYR A 426 2.85 3.62 7.16
C TYR A 426 1.35 3.29 7.24
N GLY A 427 0.86 2.88 8.40
CA GLY A 427 -0.55 2.55 8.64
C GLY A 427 -0.77 1.77 9.93
N ALA A 428 -1.98 1.30 10.13
CA ALA A 428 -2.32 0.45 11.26
C ALA A 428 -1.67 -0.92 11.13
N ALA A 429 -0.98 -1.38 12.18
CA ALA A 429 -0.30 -2.68 12.25
C ALA A 429 -1.17 -3.73 12.95
N ILE A 430 -2.40 -3.91 12.47
CA ILE A 430 -3.35 -4.87 13.01
C ILE A 430 -2.90 -6.28 12.61
N ARG A 431 -2.62 -7.10 13.61
CA ARG A 431 -2.08 -8.46 13.40
C ARG A 431 -3.20 -9.50 13.46
N ALA A 432 -3.12 -10.49 12.57
CA ALA A 432 -4.02 -11.64 12.60
C ALA A 432 -3.99 -12.36 13.97
N PRO A 433 -5.11 -12.88 14.49
CA PRO A 433 -6.39 -13.01 13.80
C PRO A 433 -7.31 -11.77 13.93
N ALA A 434 -6.85 -10.66 14.50
CA ALA A 434 -7.64 -9.43 14.53
C ALA A 434 -7.85 -8.89 13.10
N MET A 435 -8.99 -8.28 12.88
CA MET A 435 -9.36 -7.75 11.57
C MET A 435 -9.48 -6.22 11.62
N PHE A 436 -9.23 -5.58 10.49
CA PHE A 436 -9.48 -4.15 10.35
C PHE A 436 -10.97 -3.84 10.57
N PRO A 437 -11.30 -2.75 11.28
CA PRO A 437 -12.68 -2.36 11.53
C PRO A 437 -13.38 -1.91 10.25
N GLY A 438 -14.71 -1.90 10.27
CA GLY A 438 -15.52 -1.33 9.21
C GLY A 438 -15.47 0.21 9.18
N PRO A 439 -16.16 0.84 8.20
CA PRO A 439 -16.12 2.28 7.98
C PRO A 439 -16.93 3.09 9.01
N THR A 440 -17.82 2.50 9.78
CA THR A 440 -18.69 3.21 10.71
C THR A 440 -17.94 3.70 11.95
N VAL A 441 -18.35 4.83 12.50
CA VAL A 441 -17.87 5.38 13.77
C VAL A 441 -18.95 5.22 14.83
N ALA A 442 -18.65 4.45 15.88
CA ALA A 442 -19.64 4.20 16.94
C ALA A 442 -20.07 5.50 17.63
N GLY A 443 -21.36 5.63 17.90
CA GLY A 443 -21.95 6.78 18.60
C GLY A 443 -22.07 8.06 17.77
N ILE A 444 -21.56 8.11 16.53
CA ILE A 444 -21.67 9.29 15.66
C ILE A 444 -22.35 8.90 14.34
N LYS A 445 -23.55 9.38 14.13
CA LYS A 445 -24.28 9.18 12.88
C LYS A 445 -23.64 9.98 11.76
N ASN A 446 -23.75 9.48 10.51
CA ASN A 446 -23.28 10.13 9.28
C ASN A 446 -21.77 10.42 9.23
N LEU A 447 -20.99 9.83 10.13
CA LEU A 447 -19.53 9.83 10.07
C LEU A 447 -19.04 8.43 9.68
N TYR A 448 -18.20 8.40 8.66
CA TYR A 448 -17.58 7.18 8.17
C TYR A 448 -16.07 7.38 8.04
N ARG A 449 -15.31 6.29 8.13
CA ARG A 449 -13.86 6.27 7.88
C ARG A 449 -13.55 5.49 6.62
N VAL A 450 -12.57 5.94 5.87
CA VAL A 450 -12.00 5.26 4.70
C VAL A 450 -10.47 5.33 4.78
N GLY A 451 -9.78 4.59 3.93
CA GLY A 451 -8.32 4.58 3.91
C GLY A 451 -7.73 3.34 4.60
N ASP A 452 -6.49 3.44 5.02
CA ASP A 452 -5.66 2.34 5.52
C ASP A 452 -5.90 1.91 6.98
N SER A 453 -6.77 2.62 7.70
CA SER A 453 -7.14 2.27 9.07
C SER A 453 -8.47 1.54 9.17
N VAL A 454 -9.04 1.14 8.05
CA VAL A 454 -10.28 0.34 7.95
C VAL A 454 -10.11 -0.78 6.93
N ALA A 455 -11.01 -1.76 6.98
CA ALA A 455 -10.98 -2.91 6.07
C ALA A 455 -11.03 -2.46 4.59
N PRO A 456 -10.23 -3.07 3.70
CA PRO A 456 -9.40 -4.26 3.88
C PRO A 456 -8.06 -4.05 4.60
N GLY A 457 -7.54 -2.81 4.77
CA GLY A 457 -6.32 -2.53 5.49
C GLY A 457 -5.37 -1.57 4.76
N VAL A 458 -4.07 -1.86 4.80
CA VAL A 458 -2.98 -0.98 4.32
C VAL A 458 -2.68 -1.21 2.84
N GLY A 459 -2.17 -0.19 2.16
CA GLY A 459 -1.76 -0.22 0.76
C GLY A 459 -2.79 0.37 -0.20
N VAL A 460 -2.34 0.74 -1.41
CA VAL A 460 -3.18 1.43 -2.42
C VAL A 460 -4.44 0.63 -2.78
N PRO A 461 -4.37 -0.69 -3.08
CA PRO A 461 -5.57 -1.47 -3.38
C PRO A 461 -6.54 -1.56 -2.21
N ALA A 462 -6.02 -1.69 -0.99
CA ALA A 462 -6.84 -1.78 0.23
C ALA A 462 -7.51 -0.43 0.55
N ALA A 463 -6.77 0.68 0.42
CA ALA A 463 -7.33 2.03 0.59
C ALA A 463 -8.46 2.30 -0.43
N ALA A 464 -8.26 1.91 -1.70
CA ALA A 464 -9.32 1.98 -2.72
C ALA A 464 -10.51 1.09 -2.37
N GLY A 465 -10.24 -0.13 -1.91
CA GLY A 465 -11.26 -1.09 -1.44
C GLY A 465 -12.10 -0.53 -0.29
N SER A 466 -11.47 0.15 0.66
CA SER A 466 -12.19 0.79 1.78
C SER A 466 -13.18 1.84 1.32
N GLY A 467 -12.79 2.63 0.30
CA GLY A 467 -13.68 3.61 -0.35
C GLY A 467 -14.88 2.94 -1.03
N VAL A 468 -14.64 1.86 -1.76
CA VAL A 468 -15.71 1.07 -2.42
C VAL A 468 -16.66 0.45 -1.39
N ILE A 469 -16.13 -0.18 -0.33
CA ILE A 469 -16.94 -0.77 0.75
C ILE A 469 -17.80 0.31 1.43
N CYS A 470 -17.23 1.48 1.71
CA CYS A 470 -17.97 2.59 2.29
C CYS A 470 -19.08 3.09 1.36
N ALA A 471 -18.79 3.30 0.07
CA ALA A 471 -19.78 3.71 -0.92
C ALA A 471 -20.93 2.72 -1.04
N ASN A 472 -20.61 1.42 -1.13
CA ASN A 472 -21.61 0.37 -1.14
C ASN A 472 -22.47 0.35 0.14
N THR A 473 -21.86 0.62 1.30
CA THR A 473 -22.58 0.68 2.59
C THR A 473 -23.58 1.84 2.62
N LEU A 474 -23.23 2.97 2.00
CA LEU A 474 -24.08 4.16 1.89
C LEU A 474 -25.19 3.99 0.83
N ALA A 475 -24.92 3.28 -0.24
CA ALA A 475 -25.87 3.05 -1.32
C ALA A 475 -27.03 2.10 -0.90
N SER A 476 -28.19 2.24 -1.56
CA SER A 476 -29.24 1.24 -1.45
C SER A 476 -28.73 -0.13 -1.94
N LEU A 477 -29.41 -1.21 -1.59
CA LEU A 477 -29.03 -2.53 -2.08
C LEU A 477 -29.25 -2.65 -3.58
N ASP A 478 -30.31 -2.06 -4.11
CA ASP A 478 -30.63 -2.07 -5.54
C ASP A 478 -29.60 -1.31 -6.35
N ASP A 479 -29.15 -0.13 -5.88
CA ASP A 479 -28.08 0.64 -6.53
C ASP A 479 -26.76 -0.13 -6.51
N HIS A 480 -26.44 -0.82 -5.40
CA HIS A 480 -25.25 -1.65 -5.31
C HIS A 480 -25.31 -2.82 -6.31
N PHE A 481 -26.45 -3.53 -6.42
CA PHE A 481 -26.64 -4.57 -7.43
C PHE A 481 -26.48 -4.03 -8.84
N ALA A 482 -27.12 -2.91 -9.17
CA ALA A 482 -27.01 -2.28 -10.48
C ALA A 482 -25.57 -1.85 -10.83
N CYS A 483 -24.85 -1.31 -9.84
CA CYS A 483 -23.44 -0.94 -10.00
C CYS A 483 -22.57 -2.19 -10.25
N GLN A 484 -22.78 -3.28 -9.50
CA GLN A 484 -22.04 -4.53 -9.69
C GLN A 484 -22.31 -5.14 -11.07
N ASP A 485 -23.58 -5.19 -11.52
CA ASP A 485 -23.94 -5.67 -12.87
C ASP A 485 -23.25 -4.86 -13.98
N ARG A 486 -23.17 -3.55 -13.80
CA ARG A 486 -22.46 -2.68 -14.74
C ARG A 486 -20.94 -2.94 -14.75
N MET A 487 -20.32 -3.11 -13.57
CA MET A 487 -18.90 -3.47 -13.46
C MET A 487 -18.62 -4.82 -14.13
N ASP A 488 -19.44 -5.83 -13.85
CA ASP A 488 -19.28 -7.17 -14.42
C ASP A 488 -19.39 -7.14 -15.95
N ALA A 489 -20.34 -6.39 -16.49
CA ALA A 489 -20.50 -6.20 -17.94
C ALA A 489 -19.30 -5.46 -18.57
N LEU A 490 -18.68 -4.50 -17.87
CA LEU A 490 -17.49 -3.79 -18.35
C LEU A 490 -16.24 -4.68 -18.24
N ASN A 491 -16.15 -5.51 -17.21
CA ASN A 491 -15.00 -6.39 -16.98
C ASN A 491 -14.99 -7.58 -17.95
N ALA A 492 -16.13 -7.95 -18.52
CA ALA A 492 -16.27 -9.03 -19.50
C ALA A 492 -15.86 -8.62 -20.94
N ARG A 493 -15.64 -7.34 -21.19
CA ARG A 493 -15.18 -6.78 -22.46
C ARG A 493 -13.65 -6.73 -22.49
#